data_4de71858fb92dcd8724da29ba6921feb
#
_entry.id   4de71858fb92dcd8724da29ba6921feb
#
_cell.length_a   1.000
_cell.length_b   1.000
_cell.length_c   1.000
_cell.angle_alpha   90.00
_cell.angle_beta   90.00
_cell.angle_gamma   90.00
#
_symmetry.space_group_name_H-M   'P 1'
#
loop_
_entity.id
_entity.type
_entity.pdbx_description
1 polymer ?
#
loop_
_entity_poly.entity_id
_entity_poly.type
_entity_poly.pdbx_seq_one_letter_code
_entity_poly.pdbx_strand_id
1 'polypeptide(L)'
;MNIISYIPFTPASSRRKFLNDLKTRRHSDDDVLSAAEKQLFDAELEKLKTSPLGKVPEKEAEKVLRPLVKRNFLGDWLDLFLVVGAVAFGLRALYFQPFRIPTGSMQPTLYGVHYVLPERFGSPLLGKSGKTDALLYAAKHVKVTSPEDGIIGRESITYDPSGMFGTTLFTVGDKTVSVSGDPGKAVDFLKLSPDKVYRKGEVMGDGYITLGDHLFVERFSISFVPPRRGDVIVFTTNDLIDEEGKPVSAGGYFYIKRLAGMPGDTIKITDNQLWVKPAGETVFTRIQELAPKFEKVYSGKAGYHGHVSNMGAGAFANSGEYTVPAGHYFMLGDNSLFSKDSRFFGSVPRRNIMGRAFFVFWPFSRRFGLVDTKSVPDIPTGEPGVSAFPVMFRQ
;
A
#
# COMPACT_ATOMS: atom_id res chain seq x y z
N MET A 1 -17.64 -44.13 -23.16
CA MET A 1 -17.03 -43.42 -22.04
C MET A 1 -17.61 -43.97 -20.75
N ASN A 2 -16.81 -44.64 -19.90
CA ASN A 2 -17.37 -45.38 -18.74
C ASN A 2 -17.57 -44.43 -17.58
N ILE A 3 -18.85 -44.09 -17.29
CA ILE A 3 -19.25 -43.10 -16.23
C ILE A 3 -18.71 -43.51 -14.85
N ILE A 4 -18.49 -44.81 -14.60
CA ILE A 4 -17.97 -45.36 -13.34
C ILE A 4 -16.58 -44.79 -12.99
N SER A 5 -15.79 -44.42 -14.00
CA SER A 5 -14.44 -43.86 -13.78
C SER A 5 -14.44 -42.45 -13.16
N TYR A 6 -15.61 -41.78 -13.08
CA TYR A 6 -15.74 -40.44 -12.50
C TYR A 6 -16.31 -40.47 -11.07
N ILE A 7 -16.77 -41.65 -10.60
CA ILE A 7 -17.24 -41.81 -9.24
C ILE A 7 -16.02 -41.93 -8.31
N PRO A 8 -15.84 -41.08 -7.30
CA PRO A 8 -14.70 -41.17 -6.39
C PRO A 8 -14.70 -42.48 -5.60
N PHE A 9 -13.50 -42.98 -5.29
CA PHE A 9 -13.27 -44.20 -4.50
C PHE A 9 -13.64 -45.53 -5.19
N THR A 10 -13.86 -45.60 -6.51
CA THR A 10 -14.00 -46.84 -7.25
C THR A 10 -12.64 -47.30 -7.80
N PRO A 11 -12.45 -48.62 -8.09
CA PRO A 11 -11.24 -49.08 -8.76
C PRO A 11 -10.99 -48.39 -10.10
N ALA A 12 -12.05 -48.08 -10.84
CA ALA A 12 -11.97 -47.33 -12.10
C ALA A 12 -11.50 -45.88 -11.91
N SER A 13 -11.93 -45.18 -10.85
CA SER A 13 -11.48 -43.83 -10.53
C SER A 13 -10.02 -43.84 -10.06
N SER A 14 -9.62 -44.84 -9.27
CA SER A 14 -8.22 -45.01 -8.83
C SER A 14 -7.29 -45.26 -10.01
N ARG A 15 -7.67 -46.15 -10.94
CA ARG A 15 -6.93 -46.42 -12.18
C ARG A 15 -6.79 -45.17 -13.04
N ARG A 16 -7.87 -44.41 -13.19
CA ARG A 16 -7.86 -43.18 -13.97
C ARG A 16 -6.91 -42.15 -13.35
N LYS A 17 -6.94 -41.98 -12.02
CA LYS A 17 -6.01 -41.09 -11.32
C LYS A 17 -4.57 -41.53 -11.54
N PHE A 18 -4.26 -42.81 -11.37
CA PHE A 18 -2.92 -43.37 -11.57
C PHE A 18 -2.42 -43.17 -13.00
N LEU A 19 -3.25 -43.42 -14.02
CA LEU A 19 -2.91 -43.16 -15.42
C LEU A 19 -2.64 -41.66 -15.70
N ASN A 20 -3.40 -40.77 -15.10
CA ASN A 20 -3.17 -39.34 -15.24
C ASN A 20 -1.86 -38.91 -14.57
N ASP A 21 -1.55 -39.44 -13.39
CA ASP A 21 -0.28 -39.15 -12.69
C ASP A 21 0.91 -39.65 -13.52
N LEU A 22 0.82 -40.84 -14.11
CA LEU A 22 1.87 -41.38 -15.01
C LEU A 22 2.04 -40.53 -16.27
N LYS A 23 0.94 -40.10 -16.89
CA LYS A 23 1.00 -39.19 -18.07
C LYS A 23 1.64 -37.86 -17.75
N THR A 24 1.29 -37.31 -16.60
CA THR A 24 1.90 -36.02 -16.12
C THR A 24 3.39 -36.23 -15.94
N ARG A 25 3.83 -37.32 -15.30
CA ARG A 25 5.25 -37.62 -15.10
C ARG A 25 5.96 -37.84 -16.44
N ARG A 26 5.36 -38.62 -17.35
CA ARG A 26 5.89 -38.84 -18.70
C ARG A 26 6.14 -37.51 -19.44
N HIS A 27 5.20 -36.57 -19.31
CA HIS A 27 5.33 -35.24 -19.91
C HIS A 27 6.37 -34.38 -19.21
N SER A 28 6.43 -34.44 -17.88
CA SER A 28 7.41 -33.72 -17.06
C SER A 28 8.86 -34.16 -17.34
N ASP A 29 9.07 -35.44 -17.62
CA ASP A 29 10.39 -36.01 -17.87
C ASP A 29 10.75 -36.10 -19.37
N ASP A 30 9.95 -35.49 -20.25
CA ASP A 30 10.13 -35.62 -21.71
C ASP A 30 11.50 -35.12 -22.20
N ASP A 31 12.03 -34.08 -21.59
CA ASP A 31 13.34 -33.50 -21.91
C ASP A 31 14.54 -34.34 -21.43
N VAL A 32 14.35 -35.21 -20.43
CA VAL A 32 15.40 -36.03 -19.80
C VAL A 32 15.37 -37.49 -20.23
N LEU A 33 14.25 -37.97 -20.79
CA LEU A 33 14.11 -39.35 -21.28
C LEU A 33 14.66 -39.51 -22.70
N SER A 34 15.44 -40.57 -22.91
CA SER A 34 15.87 -41.01 -24.26
C SER A 34 14.69 -41.50 -25.09
N ALA A 35 14.85 -41.56 -26.41
CA ALA A 35 13.81 -42.06 -27.32
C ALA A 35 13.34 -43.47 -26.98
N ALA A 36 14.26 -44.36 -26.59
CA ALA A 36 13.93 -45.74 -26.20
C ALA A 36 13.15 -45.80 -24.88
N GLU A 37 13.53 -44.97 -23.88
CA GLU A 37 12.82 -44.86 -22.61
C GLU A 37 11.41 -44.27 -22.78
N LYS A 38 11.24 -43.31 -23.67
CA LYS A 38 9.93 -42.77 -24.05
C LYS A 38 9.01 -43.82 -24.62
N GLN A 39 9.53 -44.62 -25.59
CA GLN A 39 8.78 -45.72 -26.20
C GLN A 39 8.38 -46.76 -25.17
N LEU A 40 9.28 -47.14 -24.27
CA LEU A 40 8.99 -48.11 -23.20
C LEU A 40 7.91 -47.55 -22.25
N PHE A 41 7.99 -46.29 -21.89
CA PHE A 41 7.01 -45.65 -21.02
C PHE A 41 5.63 -45.62 -21.67
N ASP A 42 5.56 -45.20 -22.93
CA ASP A 42 4.31 -45.14 -23.69
C ASP A 42 3.69 -46.51 -23.92
N ALA A 43 4.51 -47.57 -24.20
CA ALA A 43 4.06 -48.95 -24.32
C ALA A 43 3.44 -49.48 -23.01
N GLU A 44 4.07 -49.23 -21.86
CA GLU A 44 3.52 -49.64 -20.57
C GLU A 44 2.24 -48.89 -20.20
N LEU A 45 2.13 -47.62 -20.58
CA LEU A 45 0.87 -46.85 -20.42
C LEU A 45 -0.27 -47.46 -21.23
N GLU A 46 -0.04 -47.86 -22.48
CA GLU A 46 -1.07 -48.48 -23.32
C GLU A 46 -1.45 -49.87 -22.79
N LYS A 47 -0.47 -50.66 -22.36
CA LYS A 47 -0.71 -51.98 -21.73
C LYS A 47 -1.56 -51.81 -20.44
N LEU A 48 -1.29 -50.79 -19.64
CA LEU A 48 -2.05 -50.52 -18.43
C LEU A 48 -3.50 -50.10 -18.73
N LYS A 49 -3.75 -49.36 -19.83
CA LYS A 49 -5.09 -48.96 -20.24
C LYS A 49 -5.98 -50.14 -20.61
N THR A 50 -5.38 -51.19 -21.21
CA THR A 50 -6.09 -52.38 -21.67
C THR A 50 -6.15 -53.50 -20.63
N SER A 51 -5.36 -53.42 -19.55
CA SER A 51 -5.30 -54.43 -18.51
C SER A 51 -6.54 -54.40 -17.58
N PRO A 52 -6.89 -55.53 -16.93
CA PRO A 52 -7.98 -55.61 -15.97
C PRO A 52 -7.82 -54.59 -14.83
N LEU A 53 -8.97 -54.11 -14.29
CA LEU A 53 -8.94 -53.24 -13.16
C LEU A 53 -8.47 -53.97 -11.90
N GLY A 54 -7.48 -53.43 -11.21
CA GLY A 54 -6.94 -53.97 -9.97
C GLY A 54 -5.56 -53.43 -9.63
N LYS A 55 -5.11 -53.73 -8.41
CA LYS A 55 -3.80 -53.26 -7.91
C LYS A 55 -2.60 -53.99 -8.49
N VAL A 56 -2.78 -55.22 -9.02
CA VAL A 56 -1.66 -56.02 -9.54
C VAL A 56 -1.09 -55.41 -10.81
N PRO A 57 -1.88 -55.12 -11.87
CA PRO A 57 -1.38 -54.45 -13.06
C PRO A 57 -0.74 -53.09 -12.79
N GLU A 58 -1.28 -52.35 -11.83
CA GLU A 58 -0.73 -51.04 -11.43
C GLU A 58 0.66 -51.18 -10.78
N LYS A 59 0.83 -52.17 -9.89
CA LYS A 59 2.14 -52.47 -9.27
C LYS A 59 3.18 -52.98 -10.26
N GLU A 60 2.77 -53.77 -11.25
CA GLU A 60 3.67 -54.23 -12.30
C GLU A 60 4.15 -53.08 -13.19
N ALA A 61 3.23 -52.22 -13.64
CA ALA A 61 3.57 -51.01 -14.39
C ALA A 61 4.48 -50.09 -13.58
N GLU A 62 4.19 -49.89 -12.28
CA GLU A 62 5.03 -49.09 -11.40
C GLU A 62 6.45 -49.59 -11.27
N LYS A 63 6.65 -50.93 -11.18
CA LYS A 63 7.99 -51.53 -11.15
C LYS A 63 8.81 -51.25 -12.40
N VAL A 64 8.17 -51.25 -13.57
CA VAL A 64 8.84 -51.00 -14.87
C VAL A 64 9.10 -49.50 -15.03
N LEU A 65 8.15 -48.65 -14.64
CA LEU A 65 8.22 -47.22 -14.89
C LEU A 65 9.02 -46.46 -13.82
N ARG A 66 9.11 -46.96 -12.59
CA ARG A 66 9.81 -46.30 -11.48
C ARG A 66 11.28 -45.96 -11.78
N PRO A 67 12.08 -46.86 -12.43
CA PRO A 67 13.47 -46.54 -12.78
C PRO A 67 13.59 -45.43 -13.84
N LEU A 68 12.53 -45.23 -14.64
CA LEU A 68 12.49 -44.23 -15.72
C LEU A 68 12.13 -42.83 -15.22
N VAL A 69 11.59 -42.71 -14.00
CA VAL A 69 11.28 -41.44 -13.39
C VAL A 69 12.58 -40.81 -12.90
N LYS A 70 13.13 -39.88 -13.68
CA LYS A 70 14.44 -39.24 -13.41
C LYS A 70 14.34 -38.01 -12.53
N ARG A 71 13.20 -37.31 -12.57
CA ARG A 71 12.99 -36.15 -11.70
C ARG A 71 12.69 -36.60 -10.28
N ASN A 72 13.45 -36.03 -9.35
CA ASN A 72 13.27 -36.23 -7.92
C ASN A 72 12.42 -35.09 -7.34
N PHE A 73 12.04 -35.23 -6.07
CA PHE A 73 11.30 -34.23 -5.30
C PHE A 73 11.84 -32.81 -5.48
N LEU A 74 13.16 -32.65 -5.57
CA LEU A 74 13.80 -31.34 -5.73
C LEU A 74 13.51 -30.71 -7.10
N GLY A 75 13.48 -31.50 -8.15
CA GLY A 75 13.15 -31.06 -9.52
C GLY A 75 11.69 -30.60 -9.62
N ASP A 76 10.75 -31.36 -9.05
CA ASP A 76 9.33 -31.02 -9.04
C ASP A 76 9.09 -29.69 -8.27
N TRP A 77 9.79 -29.49 -7.17
CA TRP A 77 9.75 -28.21 -6.43
C TRP A 77 10.35 -27.05 -7.22
N LEU A 78 11.44 -27.30 -7.93
CA LEU A 78 12.08 -26.26 -8.75
C LEU A 78 11.14 -25.79 -9.87
N ASP A 79 10.50 -26.73 -10.58
CA ASP A 79 9.51 -26.42 -11.62
C ASP A 79 8.33 -25.64 -11.06
N LEU A 80 7.81 -26.08 -9.91
CA LEU A 80 6.74 -25.33 -9.22
C LEU A 80 7.17 -23.92 -8.91
N PHE A 81 8.35 -23.70 -8.33
CA PHE A 81 8.87 -22.38 -8.02
C PHE A 81 9.09 -21.52 -9.27
N LEU A 82 9.56 -22.11 -10.36
CA LEU A 82 9.74 -21.39 -11.63
C LEU A 82 8.40 -20.95 -12.21
N VAL A 83 7.40 -21.82 -12.24
CA VAL A 83 6.07 -21.49 -12.76
C VAL A 83 5.39 -20.46 -11.88
N VAL A 84 5.36 -20.69 -10.57
CA VAL A 84 4.77 -19.75 -9.61
C VAL A 84 5.50 -18.41 -9.65
N GLY A 85 6.83 -18.43 -9.73
CA GLY A 85 7.65 -17.24 -9.87
C GLY A 85 7.33 -16.46 -11.15
N ALA A 86 7.27 -17.13 -12.29
CA ALA A 86 6.95 -16.49 -13.58
C ALA A 86 5.54 -15.87 -13.56
N VAL A 87 4.54 -16.58 -13.04
CA VAL A 87 3.17 -16.06 -12.90
C VAL A 87 3.14 -14.89 -11.93
N ALA A 88 3.76 -15.00 -10.76
CA ALA A 88 3.80 -13.92 -9.77
C ALA A 88 4.53 -12.68 -10.29
N PHE A 89 5.65 -12.85 -11.00
CA PHE A 89 6.37 -11.76 -11.65
C PHE A 89 5.54 -11.12 -12.77
N GLY A 90 4.85 -11.92 -13.59
CA GLY A 90 3.97 -11.43 -14.65
C GLY A 90 2.80 -10.61 -14.07
N LEU A 91 2.13 -11.12 -13.04
CA LEU A 91 1.05 -10.40 -12.36
C LEU A 91 1.57 -9.10 -11.70
N ARG A 92 2.72 -9.16 -11.03
CA ARG A 92 3.33 -7.98 -10.43
C ARG A 92 3.71 -6.93 -11.48
N ALA A 93 4.31 -7.33 -12.58
CA ALA A 93 4.79 -6.41 -13.61
C ALA A 93 3.64 -5.72 -14.37
N LEU A 94 2.55 -6.45 -14.63
CA LEU A 94 1.46 -5.98 -15.50
C LEU A 94 0.29 -5.40 -14.73
N TYR A 95 -0.05 -5.96 -13.56
CA TYR A 95 -1.32 -5.65 -12.88
C TYR A 95 -1.16 -4.92 -11.56
N PHE A 96 -0.26 -5.39 -10.67
CA PHE A 96 -0.19 -4.90 -9.30
C PHE A 96 1.22 -4.50 -8.91
N GLN A 97 1.39 -3.25 -8.53
CA GLN A 97 2.65 -2.75 -7.99
C GLN A 97 2.51 -2.47 -6.49
N PRO A 98 3.38 -3.04 -5.63
CA PRO A 98 3.36 -2.73 -4.21
C PRO A 98 3.96 -1.34 -3.95
N PHE A 99 3.29 -0.57 -3.11
CA PHE A 99 3.73 0.73 -2.61
C PHE A 99 3.63 0.79 -1.09
N ARG A 100 4.51 1.58 -0.49
CA ARG A 100 4.45 1.93 0.93
C ARG A 100 4.09 3.41 1.06
N ILE A 101 3.20 3.71 2.00
CA ILE A 101 2.81 5.10 2.28
C ILE A 101 3.72 5.66 3.37
N PRO A 102 4.58 6.63 3.06
CA PRO A 102 5.49 7.21 4.05
C PRO A 102 4.85 8.33 4.87
N THR A 103 3.90 9.08 4.30
CA THR A 103 3.36 10.32 4.87
C THR A 103 1.89 10.22 5.24
N GLY A 104 1.42 11.12 6.10
CA GLY A 104 0.03 11.20 6.53
C GLY A 104 -0.90 11.99 5.62
N SER A 105 -0.47 12.38 4.41
CA SER A 105 -1.24 13.27 3.53
C SER A 105 -2.60 12.70 3.07
N MET A 106 -2.78 11.39 3.17
CA MET A 106 -4.00 10.68 2.80
C MET A 106 -4.82 10.18 4.00
N GLN A 107 -4.47 10.56 5.21
CA GLN A 107 -5.31 10.30 6.38
C GLN A 107 -6.66 11.03 6.23
N PRO A 108 -7.77 10.41 6.62
CA PRO A 108 -7.93 9.14 7.33
C PRO A 108 -8.02 7.91 6.43
N THR A 109 -7.88 8.04 5.11
CA THR A 109 -8.04 6.92 4.16
C THR A 109 -6.84 5.97 4.20
N LEU A 110 -5.63 6.51 4.14
CA LEU A 110 -4.37 5.77 4.20
C LEU A 110 -3.43 6.46 5.19
N TYR A 111 -2.70 5.65 5.94
CA TYR A 111 -1.80 6.14 6.97
C TYR A 111 -0.35 5.96 6.55
N GLY A 112 0.44 7.00 6.70
CA GLY A 112 1.89 6.91 6.69
C GLY A 112 2.45 6.36 7.99
N VAL A 113 3.76 6.43 8.14
CA VAL A 113 4.42 6.17 9.43
C VAL A 113 3.87 7.15 10.47
N HIS A 114 3.43 6.66 11.62
CA HIS A 114 2.83 7.49 12.67
C HIS A 114 3.03 6.89 14.06
N TYR A 115 2.89 7.72 15.08
CA TYR A 115 2.90 7.29 16.47
C TYR A 115 1.49 7.00 16.99
N VAL A 116 1.39 6.01 17.88
CA VAL A 116 0.17 5.62 18.60
C VAL A 116 0.48 5.56 20.09
N LEU A 117 -0.37 6.17 20.91
CA LEU A 117 -0.23 6.13 22.37
C LEU A 117 -0.46 4.72 22.90
N PRO A 118 0.22 4.31 24.00
CA PRO A 118 0.13 2.95 24.54
C PRO A 118 -1.29 2.51 24.86
N GLU A 119 -2.10 3.40 25.43
CA GLU A 119 -3.50 3.14 25.80
C GLU A 119 -4.43 2.94 24.60
N ARG A 120 -3.99 3.35 23.42
CA ARG A 120 -4.73 3.24 22.14
C ARG A 120 -4.16 2.17 21.22
N PHE A 121 -3.04 1.58 21.63
CA PHE A 121 -2.42 0.49 20.89
C PHE A 121 -3.02 -0.84 21.34
N GLY A 122 -3.71 -1.52 20.47
CA GLY A 122 -4.30 -2.83 20.72
C GLY A 122 -5.11 -3.34 19.54
N SER A 123 -5.14 -4.64 19.39
CA SER A 123 -5.98 -5.30 18.41
C SER A 123 -7.42 -5.45 18.93
N PRO A 124 -8.42 -5.04 18.18
CA PRO A 124 -9.80 -5.40 18.51
C PRO A 124 -10.07 -6.91 18.44
N LEU A 125 -9.14 -7.69 17.83
CA LEU A 125 -9.28 -9.14 17.64
C LEU A 125 -8.53 -9.98 18.68
N LEU A 126 -7.44 -9.48 19.25
CA LEU A 126 -6.50 -10.28 20.07
C LEU A 126 -6.35 -9.80 21.52
N GLY A 127 -7.04 -8.75 21.93
CA GLY A 127 -6.90 -8.18 23.27
C GLY A 127 -5.57 -7.43 23.48
N LYS A 128 -5.28 -7.00 24.70
CA LYS A 128 -4.09 -6.20 25.04
C LYS A 128 -2.84 -7.07 25.21
N SER A 129 -2.31 -7.64 24.14
CA SER A 129 -1.04 -8.38 24.17
C SER A 129 0.00 -7.66 23.31
N GLY A 130 0.84 -6.83 23.92
CA GLY A 130 1.73 -5.89 23.24
C GLY A 130 2.76 -6.49 22.26
N LYS A 131 3.09 -7.79 22.32
CA LYS A 131 4.07 -8.41 21.41
C LYS A 131 3.45 -8.88 20.10
N THR A 132 2.28 -9.49 20.16
CA THR A 132 1.53 -9.95 18.97
C THR A 132 0.97 -8.77 18.18
N ASP A 133 0.50 -7.73 18.87
CA ASP A 133 0.03 -6.52 18.25
C ASP A 133 1.15 -5.76 17.55
N ALA A 134 2.35 -5.69 18.15
CA ALA A 134 3.50 -5.08 17.51
C ALA A 134 3.85 -5.75 16.17
N LEU A 135 3.76 -7.09 16.10
CA LEU A 135 3.99 -7.81 14.85
C LEU A 135 2.89 -7.55 13.81
N LEU A 136 1.61 -7.65 14.19
CA LEU A 136 0.48 -7.48 13.28
C LEU A 136 0.35 -6.06 12.71
N TYR A 137 0.66 -5.06 13.53
CA TYR A 137 0.61 -3.65 13.13
C TYR A 137 1.97 -3.10 12.67
N ALA A 138 3.00 -3.96 12.58
CA ALA A 138 4.37 -3.53 12.27
C ALA A 138 4.81 -2.35 13.15
N ALA A 139 4.56 -2.46 14.44
CA ALA A 139 4.81 -1.40 15.42
C ALA A 139 6.04 -1.68 16.25
N LYS A 140 6.77 -0.62 16.58
CA LYS A 140 7.92 -0.65 17.51
C LYS A 140 7.61 0.24 18.70
N HIS A 141 7.80 -0.29 19.91
CA HIS A 141 7.72 0.53 21.14
C HIS A 141 8.88 1.53 21.18
N VAL A 142 8.56 2.77 21.44
CA VAL A 142 9.53 3.87 21.55
C VAL A 142 9.27 4.60 22.86
N LYS A 143 10.26 4.56 23.74
CA LYS A 143 10.28 5.32 24.99
C LYS A 143 11.53 6.19 24.99
N VAL A 144 11.32 7.49 25.13
CA VAL A 144 12.39 8.49 25.10
C VAL A 144 12.45 9.17 26.45
N THR A 145 13.64 9.18 27.05
CA THR A 145 13.90 9.88 28.31
C THR A 145 15.00 10.90 28.12
N SER A 146 14.91 12.00 28.84
CA SER A 146 15.97 13.00 28.81
C SER A 146 17.27 12.45 29.40
N PRO A 147 18.39 12.53 28.69
CA PRO A 147 19.68 12.02 29.17
C PRO A 147 20.32 12.89 30.24
N GLU A 148 19.96 14.16 30.31
CA GLU A 148 20.45 15.15 31.27
C GLU A 148 19.46 16.31 31.42
N ASP A 149 19.77 17.23 32.35
CA ASP A 149 19.02 18.47 32.50
C ASP A 149 19.36 19.43 31.37
N GLY A 150 18.37 19.99 30.72
CA GLY A 150 18.61 20.94 29.62
C GLY A 150 17.39 21.30 28.80
N ILE A 151 17.60 22.21 27.87
CA ILE A 151 16.64 22.57 26.84
C ILE A 151 16.98 21.91 25.51
N ILE A 152 16.05 21.85 24.59
CA ILE A 152 16.30 21.30 23.27
C ILE A 152 17.00 22.34 22.41
N GLY A 153 18.13 21.94 21.81
CA GLY A 153 18.84 22.74 20.83
C GLY A 153 18.08 22.80 19.51
N ARG A 154 17.55 23.96 19.15
CA ARG A 154 16.75 24.14 17.92
C ARG A 154 17.50 23.81 16.65
N GLU A 155 18.80 24.14 16.60
CA GLU A 155 19.65 23.92 15.42
C GLU A 155 20.22 22.49 15.33
N SER A 156 19.98 21.67 16.36
CA SER A 156 20.56 20.33 16.44
C SER A 156 19.67 19.24 15.86
N ILE A 157 18.48 19.58 15.37
CA ILE A 157 17.55 18.56 14.85
C ILE A 157 18.02 18.13 13.44
N THR A 158 18.47 16.89 13.34
CA THR A 158 18.88 16.28 12.08
C THR A 158 18.04 15.04 11.80
N TYR A 159 17.97 14.65 10.53
CA TYR A 159 17.20 13.49 10.10
C TYR A 159 18.04 12.55 9.26
N ASP A 160 18.09 11.30 9.69
CA ASP A 160 18.63 10.19 8.92
C ASP A 160 17.47 9.35 8.37
N PRO A 161 17.24 9.32 7.05
CA PRO A 161 16.17 8.54 6.42
C PRO A 161 16.45 7.04 6.40
N SER A 162 17.62 6.58 6.83
CA SER A 162 17.99 5.17 6.84
C SER A 162 17.12 4.36 7.80
N GLY A 163 16.98 3.05 7.50
CA GLY A 163 16.20 2.13 8.30
C GLY A 163 14.69 2.17 8.03
N MET A 164 13.96 1.39 8.82
CA MET A 164 12.54 1.12 8.61
C MET A 164 11.65 2.35 8.84
N PHE A 165 11.99 3.19 9.80
CA PHE A 165 11.19 4.35 10.22
C PHE A 165 11.89 5.68 9.94
N GLY A 166 13.19 5.67 9.62
CA GLY A 166 14.07 6.81 9.72
C GLY A 166 14.34 7.17 11.19
N THR A 167 15.28 8.08 11.43
CA THR A 167 15.68 8.48 12.78
C THR A 167 15.90 9.98 12.85
N THR A 168 15.23 10.63 13.78
CA THR A 168 15.47 12.02 14.13
C THR A 168 16.43 12.11 15.31
N LEU A 169 17.45 12.91 15.17
CA LEU A 169 18.42 13.22 16.22
C LEU A 169 18.22 14.66 16.69
N PHE A 170 18.30 14.87 17.97
CA PHE A 170 18.28 16.21 18.59
C PHE A 170 19.09 16.21 19.89
N THR A 171 19.46 17.38 20.37
CA THR A 171 20.19 17.48 21.65
C THR A 171 19.31 17.96 22.79
N VAL A 172 19.58 17.47 23.99
CA VAL A 172 19.10 18.01 25.24
C VAL A 172 20.34 18.35 26.06
N GLY A 173 20.56 19.64 26.33
CA GLY A 173 21.87 20.08 26.82
C GLY A 173 22.97 19.74 25.82
N ASP A 174 23.99 19.00 26.25
CA ASP A 174 25.11 18.57 25.41
C ASP A 174 24.94 17.13 24.86
N LYS A 175 23.87 16.44 25.21
CA LYS A 175 23.66 15.03 24.82
C LYS A 175 22.67 14.83 23.71
N THR A 176 23.04 13.97 22.77
CA THR A 176 22.19 13.61 21.64
C THR A 176 21.17 12.55 22.04
N VAL A 177 19.94 12.78 21.61
CA VAL A 177 18.80 11.86 21.72
C VAL A 177 18.39 11.42 20.33
N SER A 178 18.11 10.11 20.17
CA SER A 178 17.62 9.56 18.91
C SER A 178 16.18 9.08 19.05
N VAL A 179 15.34 9.41 18.07
CA VAL A 179 13.92 9.04 18.03
C VAL A 179 13.58 8.49 16.65
N SER A 180 12.87 7.39 16.60
CA SER A 180 12.40 6.83 15.33
C SER A 180 11.36 7.75 14.67
N GLY A 181 11.40 7.90 13.36
CA GLY A 181 10.49 8.75 12.58
C GLY A 181 11.13 10.04 12.08
N ASP A 182 10.41 10.76 11.20
CA ASP A 182 10.84 12.07 10.72
C ASP A 182 10.67 13.15 11.79
N PRO A 183 11.33 14.32 11.62
CA PRO A 183 11.33 15.38 12.63
C PRO A 183 9.94 15.85 13.04
N GLY A 184 9.02 16.00 12.09
CA GLY A 184 7.65 16.42 12.39
C GLY A 184 6.93 15.44 13.31
N LYS A 185 7.04 14.15 13.02
CA LYS A 185 6.44 13.08 13.85
C LYS A 185 7.12 12.97 15.21
N ALA A 186 8.45 13.12 15.27
CA ALA A 186 9.19 13.08 16.53
C ALA A 186 8.80 14.25 17.45
N VAL A 187 8.71 15.46 16.91
CA VAL A 187 8.29 16.65 17.63
C VAL A 187 6.86 16.51 18.18
N ASP A 188 5.93 16.05 17.35
CA ASP A 188 4.53 15.84 17.76
C ASP A 188 4.40 14.76 18.83
N PHE A 189 5.10 13.64 18.67
CA PHE A 189 5.09 12.53 19.62
C PHE A 189 5.64 12.91 20.99
N LEU A 190 6.77 13.61 21.01
CA LEU A 190 7.44 14.01 22.24
C LEU A 190 6.83 15.30 22.82
N LYS A 191 5.92 15.96 22.10
CA LYS A 191 5.35 17.26 22.46
C LYS A 191 6.46 18.26 22.83
N LEU A 192 7.50 18.30 21.99
CA LEU A 192 8.68 19.11 22.25
C LEU A 192 8.32 20.59 22.31
N SER A 193 8.77 21.24 23.38
CA SER A 193 8.68 22.70 23.54
C SER A 193 10.09 23.28 23.64
N PRO A 194 10.45 24.26 22.79
CA PRO A 194 11.78 24.84 22.80
C PRO A 194 12.17 25.47 24.12
N ASP A 195 11.19 25.96 24.86
CA ASP A 195 11.40 26.73 26.10
C ASP A 195 11.27 25.87 27.37
N LYS A 196 10.97 24.57 27.18
CA LYS A 196 10.84 23.62 28.29
C LYS A 196 12.21 23.10 28.71
N VAL A 197 12.49 23.18 30.00
CA VAL A 197 13.63 22.55 30.64
C VAL A 197 13.24 21.11 30.97
N TYR A 198 13.91 20.14 30.36
CA TYR A 198 13.77 18.74 30.64
C TYR A 198 14.73 18.32 31.76
N ARG A 199 14.29 17.47 32.66
CA ARG A 199 15.14 16.91 33.73
C ARG A 199 15.67 15.55 33.34
N LYS A 200 16.86 15.23 33.81
CA LYS A 200 17.46 13.90 33.60
C LYS A 200 16.52 12.78 34.05
N GLY A 201 16.26 11.82 33.17
CA GLY A 201 15.34 10.71 33.42
C GLY A 201 13.87 11.01 33.22
N GLU A 202 13.50 12.29 32.94
CA GLU A 202 12.12 12.64 32.59
C GLU A 202 11.71 11.92 31.30
N VAL A 203 10.51 11.32 31.29
CA VAL A 203 9.95 10.67 30.12
C VAL A 203 9.44 11.76 29.18
N MET A 204 10.09 11.91 28.04
CA MET A 204 9.73 12.86 27.00
C MET A 204 8.60 12.32 26.11
N GLY A 205 8.57 11.00 25.89
CA GLY A 205 7.52 10.33 25.16
C GLY A 205 7.55 8.83 25.37
N ASP A 206 6.37 8.21 25.33
CA ASP A 206 6.16 6.77 25.43
C ASP A 206 5.02 6.39 24.52
N GLY A 207 5.26 5.44 23.57
CA GLY A 207 4.27 5.04 22.58
C GLY A 207 4.81 4.02 21.59
N TYR A 208 4.04 3.80 20.55
CA TYR A 208 4.40 2.89 19.45
C TYR A 208 4.49 3.67 18.14
N ILE A 209 5.60 3.49 17.42
CA ILE A 209 5.68 3.93 16.02
C ILE A 209 5.25 2.77 15.13
N THR A 210 4.34 3.04 14.18
CA THR A 210 3.82 2.04 13.26
C THR A 210 4.30 2.34 11.85
N LEU A 211 4.48 1.29 11.04
CA LEU A 211 4.71 1.44 9.61
C LEU A 211 3.48 2.04 8.93
N GLY A 212 3.71 2.78 7.87
CA GLY A 212 2.65 3.20 6.96
C GLY A 212 2.02 2.01 6.24
N ASP A 213 0.84 2.25 5.69
CA ASP A 213 0.12 1.25 4.91
C ASP A 213 0.94 0.82 3.70
N HIS A 214 0.99 -0.48 3.47
CA HIS A 214 1.52 -1.09 2.26
C HIS A 214 0.34 -1.54 1.41
N LEU A 215 0.30 -1.10 0.19
CA LEU A 215 -0.83 -1.34 -0.68
C LEU A 215 -0.41 -1.78 -2.08
N PHE A 216 -1.30 -2.49 -2.74
CA PHE A 216 -1.20 -2.76 -4.16
C PHE A 216 -1.87 -1.63 -4.94
N VAL A 217 -1.16 -1.16 -5.96
CA VAL A 217 -1.67 -0.22 -6.95
C VAL A 217 -1.99 -0.99 -8.22
N GLU A 218 -3.23 -0.90 -8.64
CA GLU A 218 -3.72 -1.52 -9.86
C GLU A 218 -3.42 -0.60 -11.05
N ARG A 219 -2.74 -1.13 -12.06
CA ARG A 219 -2.25 -0.37 -13.22
C ARG A 219 -2.96 -0.70 -14.52
N PHE A 220 -3.55 -1.88 -14.59
CA PHE A 220 -4.10 -2.41 -15.84
C PHE A 220 -5.40 -1.69 -16.22
N SER A 221 -6.37 -1.64 -15.33
CA SER A 221 -7.69 -1.10 -15.65
C SER A 221 -7.64 0.38 -16.02
N ILE A 222 -6.69 1.15 -15.44
CA ILE A 222 -6.58 2.59 -15.68
C ILE A 222 -6.21 2.92 -17.13
N SER A 223 -5.67 1.96 -17.87
CA SER A 223 -5.36 2.10 -19.29
C SER A 223 -6.62 2.07 -20.17
N PHE A 224 -7.66 1.37 -19.72
CA PHE A 224 -8.92 1.17 -20.47
C PHE A 224 -10.10 1.94 -19.87
N VAL A 225 -10.09 2.12 -18.55
CA VAL A 225 -11.17 2.80 -17.81
C VAL A 225 -10.59 4.08 -17.19
N PRO A 226 -11.03 5.25 -17.64
CA PRO A 226 -10.58 6.51 -17.06
C PRO A 226 -10.77 6.54 -15.55
N PRO A 227 -9.90 7.21 -14.80
CA PRO A 227 -10.09 7.41 -13.38
C PRO A 227 -11.35 8.22 -13.11
N ARG A 228 -12.03 7.91 -12.00
CA ARG A 228 -13.26 8.57 -11.59
C ARG A 228 -13.01 9.50 -10.41
N ARG A 229 -13.84 10.54 -10.29
CA ARG A 229 -13.82 11.41 -9.11
C ARG A 229 -13.97 10.59 -7.83
N GLY A 230 -13.11 10.86 -6.84
CA GLY A 230 -13.04 10.11 -5.59
C GLY A 230 -12.07 8.92 -5.61
N ASP A 231 -11.54 8.51 -6.76
CA ASP A 231 -10.51 7.46 -6.80
C ASP A 231 -9.21 7.93 -6.12
N VAL A 232 -8.58 7.04 -5.39
CA VAL A 232 -7.24 7.27 -4.83
C VAL A 232 -6.20 6.85 -5.87
N ILE A 233 -5.46 7.82 -6.37
CA ILE A 233 -4.58 7.69 -7.54
C ILE A 233 -3.13 7.83 -7.12
N VAL A 234 -2.29 6.94 -7.67
CA VAL A 234 -0.82 7.06 -7.63
C VAL A 234 -0.35 7.65 -8.95
N PHE A 235 0.49 8.67 -8.87
CA PHE A 235 1.07 9.34 -10.03
C PHE A 235 2.52 9.73 -9.79
N THR A 236 3.28 9.87 -10.87
CA THR A 236 4.65 10.38 -10.80
C THR A 236 4.68 11.89 -10.84
N THR A 237 5.62 12.48 -10.11
CA THR A 237 5.87 13.93 -10.12
C THR A 237 6.87 14.35 -11.19
N ASN A 238 7.29 13.43 -12.07
CA ASN A 238 8.14 13.75 -13.20
C ASN A 238 7.52 14.87 -14.03
N ASP A 239 8.33 15.86 -14.39
CA ASP A 239 7.94 17.01 -15.20
C ASP A 239 6.81 17.87 -14.61
N LEU A 240 6.42 17.65 -13.35
CA LEU A 240 5.54 18.57 -12.65
C LEU A 240 6.34 19.74 -12.10
N ILE A 241 5.86 20.93 -12.43
CA ILE A 241 6.45 22.20 -12.01
C ILE A 241 5.41 22.90 -11.13
N ASP A 242 5.85 23.45 -10.02
CA ASP A 242 4.99 24.32 -9.19
C ASP A 242 4.88 25.74 -9.79
N GLU A 243 4.09 26.59 -9.18
CA GLU A 243 3.84 27.93 -9.66
C GLU A 243 5.07 28.85 -9.63
N GLU A 244 6.08 28.50 -8.85
CA GLU A 244 7.36 29.21 -8.84
C GLU A 244 8.30 28.72 -9.94
N GLY A 245 7.85 27.81 -10.81
CA GLY A 245 8.64 27.22 -11.87
C GLY A 245 9.66 26.19 -11.39
N LYS A 246 9.52 25.72 -10.13
CA LYS A 246 10.41 24.71 -9.54
C LYS A 246 9.81 23.30 -9.72
N PRO A 247 10.65 22.27 -9.88
CA PRO A 247 10.17 20.89 -9.83
C PRO A 247 9.42 20.60 -8.53
N VAL A 248 8.26 19.96 -8.61
CA VAL A 248 7.45 19.57 -7.44
C VAL A 248 8.23 18.69 -6.48
N SER A 249 9.12 17.86 -7.04
CA SER A 249 10.09 17.08 -6.27
C SER A 249 11.35 16.83 -7.10
N ALA A 250 12.50 16.85 -6.46
CA ALA A 250 13.75 16.45 -7.09
C ALA A 250 13.75 14.93 -7.32
N GLY A 251 13.89 14.48 -8.58
CA GLY A 251 14.09 13.08 -8.92
C GLY A 251 12.85 12.20 -9.08
N GLY A 252 11.66 12.79 -9.29
CA GLY A 252 10.50 12.01 -9.75
C GLY A 252 9.91 11.04 -8.73
N TYR A 253 9.44 11.54 -7.61
CA TYR A 253 8.76 10.72 -6.61
C TYR A 253 7.35 10.33 -7.03
N PHE A 254 6.83 9.24 -6.43
CA PHE A 254 5.43 8.87 -6.54
C PHE A 254 4.63 9.57 -5.45
N TYR A 255 3.56 10.23 -5.88
CA TYR A 255 2.55 10.79 -4.97
C TYR A 255 1.29 9.96 -5.03
N ILE A 256 0.59 9.93 -3.90
CA ILE A 256 -0.73 9.33 -3.79
C ILE A 256 -1.71 10.40 -3.30
N LYS A 257 -2.78 10.61 -4.04
CA LYS A 257 -3.80 11.63 -3.76
C LYS A 257 -5.17 11.14 -4.24
N ARG A 258 -6.22 11.80 -3.78
CA ARG A 258 -7.58 11.58 -4.23
C ARG A 258 -7.88 12.48 -5.43
N LEU A 259 -8.52 11.90 -6.44
CA LEU A 259 -8.96 12.64 -7.62
C LEU A 259 -10.20 13.47 -7.27
N ALA A 260 -10.06 14.78 -7.31
CA ALA A 260 -11.11 15.74 -6.99
C ALA A 260 -11.71 16.40 -8.22
N GLY A 261 -10.86 16.90 -9.15
CA GLY A 261 -11.31 17.58 -10.37
C GLY A 261 -11.01 16.77 -11.61
N MET A 262 -12.03 16.66 -12.48
CA MET A 262 -11.96 16.02 -13.79
C MET A 262 -11.61 17.06 -14.86
N PRO A 263 -11.13 16.63 -16.05
CA PRO A 263 -10.90 17.58 -17.16
C PRO A 263 -12.14 18.43 -17.48
N GLY A 264 -11.95 19.75 -17.56
CA GLY A 264 -13.02 20.71 -17.81
C GLY A 264 -13.82 21.19 -16.60
N ASP A 265 -13.61 20.60 -15.43
CA ASP A 265 -14.24 21.09 -14.20
C ASP A 265 -13.65 22.45 -13.79
N THR A 266 -14.49 23.30 -13.21
CA THR A 266 -14.04 24.46 -12.46
C THR A 266 -14.20 24.21 -10.98
N ILE A 267 -13.16 24.43 -10.19
CA ILE A 267 -13.11 24.13 -8.77
C ILE A 267 -12.73 25.36 -7.94
N LYS A 268 -13.26 25.45 -6.74
CA LYS A 268 -12.89 26.45 -5.72
C LYS A 268 -12.99 25.87 -4.31
N ILE A 269 -12.28 26.46 -3.38
CA ILE A 269 -12.34 26.11 -1.97
C ILE A 269 -12.78 27.36 -1.19
N THR A 270 -13.91 27.28 -0.52
CA THR A 270 -14.44 28.35 0.33
C THR A 270 -14.93 27.73 1.64
N ASP A 271 -14.59 28.32 2.77
CA ASP A 271 -14.97 27.85 4.11
C ASP A 271 -14.64 26.37 4.34
N ASN A 272 -13.44 25.97 3.95
CA ASN A 272 -12.95 24.59 4.00
C ASN A 272 -13.78 23.59 3.15
N GLN A 273 -14.71 24.07 2.34
CA GLN A 273 -15.52 23.26 1.45
C GLN A 273 -14.99 23.35 0.01
N LEU A 274 -14.71 22.19 -0.58
CA LEU A 274 -14.40 22.07 -2.00
C LEU A 274 -15.71 22.07 -2.79
N TRP A 275 -15.82 23.03 -3.69
CA TRP A 275 -16.91 23.17 -4.63
C TRP A 275 -16.41 22.85 -6.03
N VAL A 276 -17.20 22.12 -6.76
CA VAL A 276 -16.88 21.71 -8.14
C VAL A 276 -18.07 22.08 -9.04
N LYS A 277 -17.75 22.73 -10.12
CA LYS A 277 -18.67 22.93 -11.24
C LYS A 277 -18.21 21.97 -12.34
N PRO A 278 -18.92 20.84 -12.54
CA PRO A 278 -18.56 19.87 -13.59
C PRO A 278 -18.56 20.47 -14.97
N ALA A 279 -17.76 19.92 -15.87
CA ALA A 279 -17.72 20.35 -17.27
C ALA A 279 -19.12 20.32 -17.91
N GLY A 280 -19.53 21.44 -18.50
CA GLY A 280 -20.87 21.61 -19.08
C GLY A 280 -21.97 22.01 -18.09
N GLU A 281 -21.71 22.02 -16.79
CA GLU A 281 -22.66 22.50 -15.78
C GLU A 281 -22.45 23.98 -15.47
N THR A 282 -23.50 24.63 -14.96
CA THR A 282 -23.48 26.05 -14.61
C THR A 282 -23.39 26.30 -13.11
N VAL A 283 -23.63 25.29 -12.29
CA VAL A 283 -23.76 25.39 -10.84
C VAL A 283 -22.61 24.66 -10.13
N PHE A 284 -22.12 25.29 -9.06
CA PHE A 284 -21.17 24.64 -8.16
C PHE A 284 -21.88 23.69 -7.21
N THR A 285 -21.38 22.46 -7.10
CA THR A 285 -21.88 21.40 -6.24
C THR A 285 -20.77 21.00 -5.24
N ARG A 286 -21.14 20.64 -4.03
CA ARG A 286 -20.19 20.13 -3.03
C ARG A 286 -19.56 18.85 -3.50
N ILE A 287 -18.26 18.68 -3.25
CA ILE A 287 -17.52 17.49 -3.72
C ILE A 287 -18.13 16.18 -3.18
N GLN A 288 -18.61 16.13 -1.95
CA GLN A 288 -19.18 14.94 -1.35
C GLN A 288 -20.53 14.53 -1.98
N GLU A 289 -21.26 15.45 -2.57
CA GLU A 289 -22.48 15.17 -3.32
C GLU A 289 -22.17 14.53 -4.68
N LEU A 290 -21.04 14.93 -5.30
CA LEU A 290 -20.53 14.36 -6.56
C LEU A 290 -19.79 13.03 -6.36
N ALA A 291 -19.15 12.86 -5.20
CA ALA A 291 -18.38 11.67 -4.86
C ALA A 291 -18.45 11.41 -3.34
N PRO A 292 -19.33 10.51 -2.88
CA PRO A 292 -19.54 10.22 -1.46
C PRO A 292 -18.28 9.73 -0.72
N LYS A 293 -17.27 9.26 -1.45
CA LYS A 293 -15.96 8.90 -0.89
C LYS A 293 -15.25 10.06 -0.17
N PHE A 294 -15.65 11.29 -0.43
CA PHE A 294 -15.13 12.47 0.28
C PHE A 294 -15.80 12.73 1.64
N GLU A 295 -16.91 12.09 1.98
CA GLU A 295 -17.63 12.35 3.23
C GLU A 295 -16.75 12.26 4.47
N LYS A 296 -15.81 11.31 4.50
CA LYS A 296 -14.89 11.16 5.62
C LYS A 296 -14.00 12.38 5.86
N VAL A 297 -13.63 13.09 4.79
CA VAL A 297 -12.80 14.30 4.85
C VAL A 297 -13.58 15.47 5.45
N TYR A 298 -14.90 15.45 5.30
CA TYR A 298 -15.83 16.48 5.79
C TYR A 298 -16.62 16.05 7.03
N SER A 299 -16.21 14.95 7.67
CA SER A 299 -16.97 14.36 8.78
C SER A 299 -17.00 15.17 10.07
N GLY A 300 -16.13 16.16 10.23
CA GLY A 300 -15.88 16.85 11.50
C GLY A 300 -15.23 16.00 12.59
N LYS A 301 -15.02 14.69 12.32
CA LYS A 301 -14.43 13.75 13.28
C LYS A 301 -12.92 13.86 13.25
N ALA A 302 -12.31 13.78 14.43
CA ALA A 302 -10.87 13.76 14.60
C ALA A 302 -10.11 14.89 13.85
N GLY A 303 -10.73 16.06 13.71
CA GLY A 303 -10.12 17.23 13.08
C GLY A 303 -10.18 17.28 11.54
N TYR A 304 -10.90 16.35 10.90
CA TYR A 304 -11.12 16.39 9.44
C TYR A 304 -12.31 17.29 9.12
N HIS A 305 -12.01 18.55 8.77
CA HIS A 305 -13.00 19.60 8.50
C HIS A 305 -13.03 20.04 7.04
N GLY A 306 -12.57 19.19 6.13
CA GLY A 306 -12.55 19.48 4.70
C GLY A 306 -11.20 19.95 4.18
N HIS A 307 -11.23 20.64 3.04
CA HIS A 307 -10.04 21.12 2.36
C HIS A 307 -9.83 22.59 2.62
N VAL A 308 -8.66 22.93 3.14
CA VAL A 308 -8.27 24.32 3.42
C VAL A 308 -7.80 24.98 2.12
N SER A 309 -8.24 26.21 1.88
CA SER A 309 -7.73 27.02 0.77
C SER A 309 -6.26 27.38 0.99
N ASN A 310 -5.50 27.48 -0.08
CA ASN A 310 -4.11 27.95 -0.04
C ASN A 310 -3.99 29.49 -0.02
N MET A 311 -5.02 30.17 0.48
CA MET A 311 -5.03 31.61 0.78
C MET A 311 -4.53 32.53 -0.36
N GLY A 312 -4.92 32.20 -1.61
CA GLY A 312 -4.54 33.02 -2.75
C GLY A 312 -3.15 32.76 -3.32
N ALA A 313 -2.51 31.67 -2.91
CA ALA A 313 -1.32 31.15 -3.54
C ALA A 313 -1.66 29.85 -4.30
N GLY A 314 -0.77 29.40 -5.16
CA GLY A 314 -0.95 28.16 -5.85
C GLY A 314 -2.02 28.24 -6.96
N ALA A 315 -2.66 27.13 -7.24
CA ALA A 315 -3.67 27.01 -8.30
C ALA A 315 -4.83 27.99 -8.19
N PHE A 316 -5.04 28.61 -7.04
CA PHE A 316 -6.13 29.57 -6.79
C PHE A 316 -5.66 31.03 -6.70
N ALA A 317 -4.39 31.31 -7.02
CA ALA A 317 -3.79 32.63 -6.83
C ALA A 317 -4.51 33.77 -7.57
N ASN A 318 -4.97 33.51 -8.80
CA ASN A 318 -5.44 34.58 -9.69
C ASN A 318 -6.93 34.91 -9.55
N SER A 319 -7.79 33.91 -9.31
CA SER A 319 -9.25 34.11 -9.35
C SER A 319 -10.01 33.42 -8.22
N GLY A 320 -9.32 32.71 -7.35
CA GLY A 320 -9.97 31.85 -6.36
C GLY A 320 -10.65 30.60 -6.97
N GLU A 321 -10.68 30.51 -8.30
CA GLU A 321 -11.21 29.39 -9.07
C GLU A 321 -10.12 28.81 -9.97
N TYR A 322 -10.17 27.49 -10.19
CA TYR A 322 -9.24 26.78 -11.07
C TYR A 322 -10.01 25.91 -12.06
N THR A 323 -9.81 26.11 -13.35
CA THR A 323 -10.37 25.24 -14.37
C THR A 323 -9.36 24.19 -14.78
N VAL A 324 -9.74 22.91 -14.65
CA VAL A 324 -8.88 21.77 -14.94
C VAL A 324 -8.70 21.64 -16.44
N PRO A 325 -7.48 21.73 -16.99
CA PRO A 325 -7.24 21.61 -18.43
C PRO A 325 -7.64 20.24 -18.97
N ALA A 326 -7.88 20.17 -20.28
CA ALA A 326 -8.11 18.91 -20.98
C ALA A 326 -6.95 17.93 -20.76
N GLY A 327 -7.26 16.68 -20.48
CA GLY A 327 -6.27 15.64 -20.22
C GLY A 327 -5.54 15.75 -18.87
N HIS A 328 -5.99 16.63 -17.98
CA HIS A 328 -5.43 16.80 -16.63
C HIS A 328 -6.45 16.46 -15.56
N TYR A 329 -5.95 16.23 -14.35
CA TYR A 329 -6.74 15.89 -13.18
C TYR A 329 -6.28 16.70 -11.96
N PHE A 330 -7.22 17.15 -11.14
CA PHE A 330 -6.90 17.86 -9.91
C PHE A 330 -6.90 16.91 -8.72
N MET A 331 -5.75 16.77 -8.08
CA MET A 331 -5.47 15.77 -7.05
C MET A 331 -5.34 16.41 -5.67
N LEU A 332 -6.10 15.95 -4.69
CA LEU A 332 -6.07 16.46 -3.31
C LEU A 332 -5.72 15.35 -2.32
N GLY A 333 -4.99 15.73 -1.28
CA GLY A 333 -4.80 14.87 -0.12
C GLY A 333 -6.00 14.94 0.80
N ASP A 334 -6.42 13.81 1.35
CA ASP A 334 -7.52 13.74 2.32
C ASP A 334 -7.18 14.50 3.62
N ASN A 335 -5.90 14.59 3.98
CA ASN A 335 -5.38 15.38 5.07
C ASN A 335 -4.89 16.74 4.54
N SER A 336 -5.83 17.66 4.41
CA SER A 336 -5.61 18.91 3.72
C SER A 336 -4.45 19.75 4.28
N LEU A 337 -4.28 19.79 5.61
CA LEU A 337 -3.22 20.59 6.27
C LEU A 337 -1.82 20.01 6.05
N PHE A 338 -1.71 18.70 5.79
CA PHE A 338 -0.44 17.98 5.64
C PHE A 338 -0.23 17.42 4.24
N SER A 339 -0.82 18.05 3.25
CA SER A 339 -0.72 17.59 1.86
C SER A 339 -0.14 18.66 0.95
N LYS A 340 1.01 18.38 0.33
CA LYS A 340 1.44 19.07 -0.89
C LYS A 340 0.74 18.40 -2.06
N ASP A 341 -0.23 19.10 -2.67
CA ASP A 341 -1.10 18.57 -3.71
C ASP A 341 -1.42 19.63 -4.78
N SER A 342 -2.41 19.39 -5.62
CA SER A 342 -2.75 20.27 -6.74
C SER A 342 -3.09 21.71 -6.34
N ARG A 343 -3.36 21.99 -5.10
CA ARG A 343 -3.50 23.37 -4.60
C ARG A 343 -2.19 24.16 -4.77
N PHE A 344 -1.04 23.48 -4.74
CA PHE A 344 0.29 24.06 -4.80
C PHE A 344 0.93 23.99 -6.20
N PHE A 345 0.68 22.93 -6.95
CA PHE A 345 1.35 22.67 -8.23
C PHE A 345 0.38 22.51 -9.40
N GLY A 346 -0.91 22.84 -9.21
CA GLY A 346 -1.89 22.71 -10.27
C GLY A 346 -2.27 21.26 -10.60
N SER A 347 -2.82 21.05 -11.78
CA SER A 347 -3.35 19.77 -12.22
C SER A 347 -2.27 18.81 -12.73
N VAL A 348 -2.53 17.52 -12.61
CA VAL A 348 -1.64 16.42 -13.00
C VAL A 348 -2.04 15.90 -14.38
N PRO A 349 -1.13 15.87 -15.37
CA PRO A 349 -1.41 15.30 -16.68
C PRO A 349 -1.74 13.80 -16.62
N ARG A 350 -2.58 13.34 -17.52
CA ARG A 350 -2.96 11.91 -17.63
C ARG A 350 -1.74 10.99 -17.75
N ARG A 351 -0.70 11.41 -18.46
CA ARG A 351 0.54 10.62 -18.64
C ARG A 351 1.28 10.31 -17.34
N ASN A 352 1.10 11.15 -16.32
CA ASN A 352 1.74 10.97 -15.02
C ASN A 352 1.02 9.94 -14.13
N ILE A 353 -0.21 9.56 -14.47
CA ILE A 353 -1.01 8.62 -13.67
C ILE A 353 -0.46 7.22 -13.85
N MET A 354 -0.13 6.58 -12.74
CA MET A 354 0.41 5.23 -12.67
C MET A 354 -0.66 4.16 -12.45
N GLY A 355 -1.63 4.41 -11.57
CA GLY A 355 -2.64 3.44 -11.22
C GLY A 355 -3.56 3.89 -10.08
N ARG A 356 -4.53 3.02 -9.73
CA ARG A 356 -5.42 3.20 -8.57
C ARG A 356 -4.90 2.44 -7.37
N ALA A 357 -4.96 3.04 -6.19
CA ALA A 357 -4.80 2.32 -4.94
C ALA A 357 -5.93 1.29 -4.81
N PHE A 358 -5.57 0.03 -4.65
CA PHE A 358 -6.53 -1.06 -4.74
C PHE A 358 -6.75 -1.79 -3.42
N PHE A 359 -5.67 -2.29 -2.80
CA PHE A 359 -5.75 -3.16 -1.64
C PHE A 359 -4.61 -2.89 -0.65
N VAL A 360 -4.94 -2.61 0.61
CA VAL A 360 -3.96 -2.53 1.71
C VAL A 360 -3.69 -3.95 2.21
N PHE A 361 -2.47 -4.44 2.00
CA PHE A 361 -2.08 -5.79 2.40
C PHE A 361 -1.27 -5.85 3.70
N TRP A 362 -0.80 -4.71 4.21
CA TRP A 362 -0.06 -4.59 5.45
C TRP A 362 -0.10 -3.14 5.98
N PRO A 363 -0.11 -2.90 7.28
CA PRO A 363 -0.31 -3.87 8.37
C PRO A 363 -1.74 -4.43 8.42
N PHE A 364 -1.97 -5.49 9.20
CA PHE A 364 -3.31 -6.06 9.43
C PHE A 364 -4.14 -5.18 10.36
N SER A 365 -4.18 -3.89 10.04
CA SER A 365 -4.95 -2.88 10.73
C SER A 365 -6.42 -2.90 10.27
N ARG A 366 -7.24 -2.01 10.83
CA ARG A 366 -8.65 -1.83 10.36
C ARG A 366 -8.74 -1.38 8.90
N ARG A 367 -7.64 -0.91 8.31
CA ARG A 367 -7.56 -0.51 6.90
C ARG A 367 -7.18 -1.65 5.95
N PHE A 368 -6.80 -2.82 6.51
CA PHE A 368 -6.54 -4.01 5.69
C PHE A 368 -7.73 -4.34 4.80
N GLY A 369 -7.47 -4.59 3.52
CA GLY A 369 -8.50 -4.87 2.53
C GLY A 369 -8.55 -3.84 1.41
N LEU A 370 -9.68 -3.81 0.69
CA LEU A 370 -9.88 -2.88 -0.41
C LEU A 370 -9.81 -1.43 0.07
N VAL A 371 -9.08 -0.60 -0.67
CA VAL A 371 -8.93 0.81 -0.35
C VAL A 371 -10.29 1.50 -0.47
N ASP A 372 -10.59 2.32 0.54
CA ASP A 372 -11.70 3.26 0.50
C ASP A 372 -13.12 2.66 0.54
N THR A 373 -13.24 1.44 1.05
CA THR A 373 -14.56 0.78 1.23
C THR A 373 -15.27 1.17 2.52
N LYS A 374 -14.56 1.76 3.49
CA LYS A 374 -15.13 2.14 4.80
C LYS A 374 -15.43 3.63 4.81
N SER A 375 -16.68 3.96 5.08
CA SER A 375 -17.19 5.34 5.06
C SER A 375 -16.55 6.26 6.12
N VAL A 376 -16.25 5.76 7.31
CA VAL A 376 -15.49 6.48 8.34
C VAL A 376 -14.65 5.46 9.07
N PRO A 377 -13.33 5.45 8.92
CA PRO A 377 -12.50 4.63 9.78
C PRO A 377 -12.68 5.09 11.22
N ASP A 378 -12.79 4.16 12.14
CA ASP A 378 -12.37 4.39 13.51
C ASP A 378 -10.92 4.84 13.41
N ILE A 379 -10.72 6.11 13.53
CA ILE A 379 -9.41 6.72 13.50
C ILE A 379 -8.72 6.18 14.74
N PRO A 380 -7.65 5.36 14.59
CA PRO A 380 -6.78 5.14 15.73
C PRO A 380 -6.22 6.53 15.97
N THR A 381 -6.69 7.12 16.98
CA THR A 381 -6.49 8.50 17.33
C THR A 381 -5.03 8.74 17.77
N GLY A 382 -4.14 8.71 16.83
CA GLY A 382 -3.11 9.71 16.77
C GLY A 382 -3.88 10.95 16.29
N GLU A 383 -3.78 12.04 16.95
CA GLU A 383 -4.48 13.25 16.59
C GLU A 383 -4.31 13.52 15.09
N PRO A 384 -5.36 13.88 14.37
CA PRO A 384 -5.19 14.36 13.02
C PRO A 384 -4.35 15.60 13.14
N GLY A 385 -3.14 15.50 12.69
CA GLY A 385 -2.30 16.54 12.17
C GLY A 385 -2.47 17.98 12.62
N VAL A 386 -2.69 18.21 13.87
CA VAL A 386 -2.40 19.49 14.48
C VAL A 386 -0.97 19.37 15.00
N SER A 387 -0.01 19.47 14.09
CA SER A 387 1.36 19.79 14.50
C SER A 387 1.30 21.14 15.20
N ALA A 388 1.67 21.15 16.46
CA ALA A 388 1.82 22.40 17.21
C ALA A 388 2.93 23.31 16.63
N PHE A 389 3.62 22.87 15.57
CA PHE A 389 4.74 23.57 14.93
C PHE A 389 4.64 23.67 13.41
N PRO A 390 3.58 24.30 12.84
CA PRO A 390 3.48 24.40 11.38
C PRO A 390 4.51 25.36 10.75
N VAL A 391 5.29 26.09 11.50
CA VAL A 391 6.06 27.22 10.96
C VAL A 391 7.59 27.04 11.02
N MET A 392 8.13 26.15 11.86
CA MET A 392 9.58 26.09 12.08
C MET A 392 10.35 25.16 11.14
N PHE A 393 9.71 24.32 10.35
CA PHE A 393 10.39 23.35 9.47
C PHE A 393 9.95 23.45 8.00
N ARG A 394 9.49 24.66 7.59
CA ARG A 394 9.32 24.98 6.17
C ARG A 394 10.52 25.76 5.66
N GLN A 395 11.65 25.10 5.56
CA GLN A 395 12.74 25.52 4.67
C GLN A 395 13.31 24.30 3.94
#